data_42926cd99727baa74b4f256891bc0df8
#
_entry.id   42926cd99727baa74b4f256891bc0df8
#
_cell.length_a   1.000
_cell.length_b   1.000
_cell.length_c   1.000
_cell.angle_alpha   90.00
_cell.angle_beta   90.00
_cell.angle_gamma   90.00
#
_symmetry.space_group_name_H-M   'P 1'
#
loop_
_entity.id
_entity.type
_entity.pdbx_description
1 polymer ?
#
loop_
_entity_poly.entity_id
_entity_poly.type
_entity_poly.pdbx_seq_one_letter_code
_entity_poly.pdbx_strand_id
1 'polypeptide(L)'
;MLYDAIKKLVQYGINTGITPESERIYTTNLLLDLFHEDNYEDVDCDLNNLVLEDILAELLDIAAERGIIENSIGYRDLFDTKLMNTLMPRPSQIQQTFWEKYKVSPETATDYYYKLSQDSDYIRRYRIARDRKWTVDTEYGTLDITINLSKPEKDPKAIAAAGKAKSSSYPKCQLCMENEGYAGRLDHPARENHRIIPITIQDNPWGFQYSPYVYYNEHCIVFNGQHVPMKIDRNAFEKLFDFIKLFPHYFLGSNADLPIVGGSILSHDHFQGGNYTFAMAKAPIIEHFTVKGYEDVTAGIVKWPLSVIRLQSKEVKPLIDLAEHILNTWRSYTDEDAFIFAETDGTPHNTITPIARKRGDLYELDLTLRNNITTEEHPLGVYHPHAKLHHIKKENIGLIEVMGLAVLPARLKGEMELLKDYILTGKDIRSNEQIAKHADWVDEFLPNYSSITEDNVEEILQQEVGKVFCEVLEDAGVYKCDEKGLEAFHRFVGVL
;
A
#
# COMPACT_ATOMS: atom_id res chain seq x y z
N MET A 1 -2.61 -32.75 17.82
CA MET A 1 -2.24 -33.96 17.01
C MET A 1 -2.67 -33.74 15.56
N LEU A 2 -2.04 -34.40 14.57
CA LEU A 2 -2.26 -34.09 13.14
C LEU A 2 -3.75 -34.15 12.75
N TYR A 3 -4.45 -35.22 13.05
CA TYR A 3 -5.86 -35.39 12.65
C TYR A 3 -6.80 -34.37 13.29
N ASP A 4 -6.52 -33.97 14.54
CA ASP A 4 -7.21 -32.89 15.22
C ASP A 4 -7.03 -31.55 14.49
N ALA A 5 -5.79 -31.18 14.15
CA ALA A 5 -5.47 -29.95 13.43
C ALA A 5 -6.06 -29.93 12.00
N ILE A 6 -6.00 -31.07 11.27
CA ILE A 6 -6.67 -31.24 9.98
C ILE A 6 -8.18 -31.03 10.10
N LYS A 7 -8.83 -31.69 11.08
CA LYS A 7 -10.27 -31.57 11.29
C LYS A 7 -10.68 -30.13 11.60
N LYS A 8 -9.90 -29.42 12.44
CA LYS A 8 -10.11 -28.00 12.74
C LYS A 8 -9.96 -27.12 11.51
N LEU A 9 -8.92 -27.35 10.68
CA LEU A 9 -8.73 -26.55 9.46
C LEU A 9 -9.87 -26.74 8.46
N VAL A 10 -10.31 -27.99 8.24
CA VAL A 10 -11.46 -28.27 7.35
C VAL A 10 -12.74 -27.62 7.91
N GLN A 11 -12.97 -27.71 9.22
CA GLN A 11 -14.14 -27.07 9.85
C GLN A 11 -14.07 -25.54 9.76
N TYR A 12 -12.88 -24.94 9.87
CA TYR A 12 -12.69 -23.52 9.63
C TYR A 12 -13.11 -23.13 8.20
N GLY A 13 -12.68 -23.88 7.19
CA GLY A 13 -13.07 -23.64 5.79
C GLY A 13 -14.59 -23.69 5.60
N ILE A 14 -15.27 -24.62 6.25
CA ILE A 14 -16.73 -24.76 6.21
C ILE A 14 -17.42 -23.59 6.95
N ASN A 15 -16.96 -23.24 8.14
CA ASN A 15 -17.54 -22.16 8.94
C ASN A 15 -17.42 -20.80 8.25
N THR A 16 -16.34 -20.56 7.52
CA THR A 16 -16.13 -19.32 6.75
C THR A 16 -16.85 -19.32 5.39
N GLY A 17 -17.31 -20.49 4.94
CA GLY A 17 -17.98 -20.67 3.65
C GLY A 17 -17.04 -20.73 2.45
N ILE A 18 -15.72 -20.85 2.68
CA ILE A 18 -14.74 -21.08 1.61
C ILE A 18 -14.91 -22.47 1.04
N THR A 19 -15.09 -23.47 1.91
CA THR A 19 -15.29 -24.87 1.57
C THR A 19 -16.73 -25.28 1.82
N PRO A 20 -17.46 -25.81 0.82
CA PRO A 20 -18.80 -26.35 1.06
C PRO A 20 -18.73 -27.63 1.92
N GLU A 21 -19.75 -27.86 2.75
CA GLU A 21 -19.84 -29.07 3.59
C GLU A 21 -19.71 -30.37 2.76
N SER A 22 -20.21 -30.37 1.53
CA SER A 22 -20.10 -31.51 0.62
C SER A 22 -18.69 -31.89 0.20
N GLU A 23 -17.71 -30.96 0.40
CA GLU A 23 -16.29 -31.16 0.06
C GLU A 23 -15.43 -31.52 1.28
N ARG A 24 -16.02 -31.74 2.46
CA ARG A 24 -15.32 -32.09 3.70
C ARG A 24 -14.35 -33.24 3.52
N ILE A 25 -14.80 -34.38 2.96
CA ILE A 25 -13.96 -35.57 2.76
C ILE A 25 -12.85 -35.28 1.76
N TYR A 26 -13.20 -34.64 0.66
CA TYR A 26 -12.22 -34.28 -0.39
C TYR A 26 -11.10 -33.40 0.15
N THR A 27 -11.44 -32.36 0.89
CA THR A 27 -10.49 -31.43 1.51
C THR A 27 -9.64 -32.12 2.56
N THR A 28 -10.23 -32.99 3.40
CA THR A 28 -9.48 -33.81 4.36
C THR A 28 -8.42 -34.67 3.64
N ASN A 29 -8.78 -35.34 2.55
CA ASN A 29 -7.87 -36.18 1.79
C ASN A 29 -6.73 -35.37 1.15
N LEU A 30 -6.96 -34.16 0.67
CA LEU A 30 -5.91 -33.27 0.17
C LEU A 30 -4.92 -32.89 1.28
N LEU A 31 -5.39 -32.63 2.49
CA LEU A 31 -4.53 -32.34 3.65
C LEU A 31 -3.71 -33.56 4.07
N LEU A 32 -4.31 -34.75 4.10
CA LEU A 32 -3.59 -36.01 4.37
C LEU A 32 -2.45 -36.22 3.37
N ASP A 33 -2.67 -36.00 2.08
CA ASP A 33 -1.65 -36.12 1.03
C ASP A 33 -0.46 -35.16 1.29
N LEU A 34 -0.72 -33.92 1.71
CA LEU A 34 0.34 -32.95 2.04
C LEU A 34 1.21 -33.40 3.22
N PHE A 35 0.67 -34.21 4.14
CA PHE A 35 1.39 -34.78 5.29
C PHE A 35 1.89 -36.19 5.06
N HIS A 36 1.72 -36.75 3.85
CA HIS A 36 2.08 -38.11 3.47
C HIS A 36 1.45 -39.17 4.38
N GLU A 37 0.15 -38.94 4.73
CA GLU A 37 -0.64 -39.83 5.58
C GLU A 37 -1.54 -40.74 4.75
N ASP A 38 -1.46 -42.04 5.02
CA ASP A 38 -2.29 -43.06 4.39
C ASP A 38 -3.59 -43.36 5.17
N ASN A 39 -3.65 -42.93 6.44
CA ASN A 39 -4.77 -43.19 7.34
C ASN A 39 -5.35 -41.90 7.89
N TYR A 40 -6.62 -41.99 8.33
CA TYR A 40 -7.30 -40.91 9.06
C TYR A 40 -8.12 -41.48 10.21
N GLU A 41 -7.98 -40.88 11.38
CA GLU A 41 -8.87 -41.16 12.51
C GLU A 41 -9.72 -39.92 12.80
N ASP A 42 -11.03 -40.12 12.84
CA ASP A 42 -11.95 -39.07 13.27
C ASP A 42 -11.88 -38.89 14.79
N VAL A 43 -11.01 -37.98 15.21
CA VAL A 43 -10.77 -37.69 16.63
C VAL A 43 -11.81 -36.71 17.15
N ASP A 44 -12.21 -36.87 18.43
CA ASP A 44 -13.03 -35.89 19.12
C ASP A 44 -12.18 -34.67 19.50
N CYS A 45 -12.59 -33.48 19.05
CA CYS A 45 -11.90 -32.25 19.32
C CYS A 45 -12.88 -31.07 19.42
N ASP A 46 -12.48 -29.99 20.11
CA ASP A 46 -13.28 -28.78 20.18
C ASP A 46 -13.24 -28.03 18.83
N LEU A 47 -14.40 -27.90 18.23
CA LEU A 47 -14.61 -27.20 16.97
C LEU A 47 -15.25 -25.81 17.15
N ASN A 48 -15.38 -25.35 18.39
CA ASN A 48 -15.85 -24.00 18.70
C ASN A 48 -14.67 -23.03 18.74
N ASN A 49 -14.94 -21.77 18.35
CA ASN A 49 -13.97 -20.69 18.43
C ASN A 49 -12.63 -20.98 17.74
N LEU A 50 -12.67 -21.55 16.54
CA LEU A 50 -11.48 -21.86 15.75
C LEU A 50 -10.69 -20.60 15.39
N VAL A 51 -9.43 -20.56 15.79
CA VAL A 51 -8.47 -19.48 15.46
C VAL A 51 -7.51 -20.01 14.40
N LEU A 52 -7.57 -19.44 13.20
CA LEU A 52 -6.80 -19.91 12.05
C LEU A 52 -5.27 -19.89 12.31
N GLU A 53 -4.76 -18.82 12.95
CA GLU A 53 -3.34 -18.68 13.27
C GLU A 53 -2.84 -19.88 14.10
N ASP A 54 -3.59 -20.29 15.13
CA ASP A 54 -3.23 -21.39 16.01
C ASP A 54 -3.27 -22.73 15.27
N ILE A 55 -4.29 -22.94 14.43
CA ILE A 55 -4.43 -24.17 13.62
C ILE A 55 -3.27 -24.30 12.64
N LEU A 56 -2.95 -23.21 11.91
CA LEU A 56 -1.83 -23.20 10.97
C LEU A 56 -0.49 -23.37 11.69
N ALA A 57 -0.29 -22.73 12.85
CA ALA A 57 0.93 -22.89 13.65
C ALA A 57 1.15 -24.35 14.05
N GLU A 58 0.10 -25.04 14.54
CA GLU A 58 0.15 -26.45 14.89
C GLU A 58 0.52 -27.35 13.69
N LEU A 59 -0.13 -27.12 12.54
CA LEU A 59 0.14 -27.88 11.30
C LEU A 59 1.56 -27.64 10.78
N LEU A 60 2.06 -26.42 10.86
CA LEU A 60 3.41 -26.04 10.45
C LEU A 60 4.48 -26.63 11.37
N ASP A 61 4.23 -26.70 12.68
CA ASP A 61 5.10 -27.36 13.65
C ASP A 61 5.20 -28.85 13.34
N ILE A 62 4.07 -29.52 13.13
CA ILE A 62 4.03 -30.94 12.74
C ILE A 62 4.77 -31.19 11.42
N ALA A 63 4.60 -30.31 10.42
CA ALA A 63 5.29 -30.44 9.14
C ALA A 63 6.82 -30.30 9.30
N ALA A 64 7.28 -29.38 10.16
CA ALA A 64 8.69 -29.18 10.46
C ALA A 64 9.28 -30.35 11.26
N GLU A 65 8.58 -30.86 12.29
CA GLU A 65 8.99 -32.01 13.09
C GLU A 65 9.12 -33.30 12.25
N ARG A 66 8.24 -33.48 11.25
CA ARG A 66 8.28 -34.60 10.32
C ARG A 66 9.30 -34.40 9.18
N GLY A 67 9.97 -33.28 9.10
CA GLY A 67 10.93 -32.98 8.04
C GLY A 67 10.30 -32.75 6.66
N ILE A 68 8.99 -32.48 6.60
CA ILE A 68 8.27 -32.11 5.36
C ILE A 68 8.73 -30.74 4.88
N ILE A 69 8.96 -29.82 5.83
CA ILE A 69 9.50 -28.48 5.57
C ILE A 69 10.71 -28.19 6.46
N GLU A 70 11.59 -27.31 6.02
CA GLU A 70 12.59 -26.68 6.89
C GLU A 70 11.91 -25.70 7.85
N ASN A 71 12.31 -25.72 9.13
CA ASN A 71 11.74 -24.83 10.15
C ASN A 71 12.32 -23.41 10.05
N SER A 72 11.90 -22.68 9.02
CA SER A 72 12.21 -21.26 8.86
C SER A 72 10.97 -20.50 8.38
N ILE A 73 10.91 -19.20 8.63
CA ILE A 73 9.75 -18.36 8.25
C ILE A 73 9.43 -18.49 6.76
N GLY A 74 10.45 -18.51 5.90
CA GLY A 74 10.26 -18.61 4.45
C GLY A 74 9.56 -19.92 4.04
N TYR A 75 10.03 -21.07 4.52
CA TYR A 75 9.41 -22.36 4.19
C TYR A 75 8.04 -22.55 4.86
N ARG A 76 7.85 -22.03 6.06
CA ARG A 76 6.54 -22.02 6.73
C ARG A 76 5.53 -21.19 5.93
N ASP A 77 5.93 -20.01 5.42
CA ASP A 77 5.08 -19.15 4.58
C ASP A 77 4.75 -19.77 3.21
N LEU A 78 5.61 -20.64 2.67
CA LEU A 78 5.31 -21.41 1.47
C LEU A 78 4.30 -22.53 1.76
N PHE A 79 4.43 -23.20 2.90
CA PHE A 79 3.60 -24.38 3.20
C PHE A 79 2.22 -23.99 3.73
N ASP A 80 2.06 -22.88 4.46
CA ASP A 80 0.76 -22.42 4.93
C ASP A 80 -0.17 -22.05 3.76
N THR A 81 0.35 -21.45 2.69
CA THR A 81 -0.46 -21.19 1.49
C THR A 81 -0.89 -22.45 0.78
N LYS A 82 -0.09 -23.52 0.84
CA LYS A 82 -0.46 -24.87 0.37
C LYS A 82 -1.61 -25.46 1.18
N LEU A 83 -1.51 -25.40 2.52
CA LEU A 83 -2.57 -25.85 3.41
C LEU A 83 -3.87 -25.11 3.10
N MET A 84 -3.83 -23.78 3.01
CA MET A 84 -5.01 -22.97 2.71
C MET A 84 -5.57 -23.21 1.32
N ASN A 85 -4.72 -23.53 0.32
CA ASN A 85 -5.19 -23.83 -1.04
C ASN A 85 -6.11 -25.06 -1.08
N THR A 86 -5.96 -26.03 -0.16
CA THR A 86 -6.86 -27.19 -0.10
C THR A 86 -8.31 -26.82 0.21
N LEU A 87 -8.51 -25.68 0.86
CA LEU A 87 -9.83 -25.13 1.20
C LEU A 87 -10.45 -24.31 0.07
N MET A 88 -9.63 -23.84 -0.88
CA MET A 88 -10.00 -22.77 -1.79
C MET A 88 -10.84 -23.27 -2.98
N PRO A 89 -11.95 -22.58 -3.32
CA PRO A 89 -12.64 -22.77 -4.58
C PRO A 89 -11.73 -22.47 -5.77
N ARG A 90 -12.05 -23.04 -6.92
CA ARG A 90 -11.37 -22.72 -8.18
C ARG A 90 -11.57 -21.27 -8.59
N PRO A 91 -10.61 -20.64 -9.29
CA PRO A 91 -10.74 -19.26 -9.76
C PRO A 91 -12.06 -18.97 -10.48
N SER A 92 -12.50 -19.87 -11.36
CA SER A 92 -13.76 -19.71 -12.12
C SER A 92 -15.01 -19.63 -11.23
N GLN A 93 -15.06 -20.38 -10.11
CA GLN A 93 -16.17 -20.35 -9.17
C GLN A 93 -16.22 -19.00 -8.42
N ILE A 94 -15.04 -18.52 -8.01
CA ILE A 94 -14.93 -17.21 -7.32
C ILE A 94 -15.32 -16.08 -8.26
N GLN A 95 -14.81 -16.10 -9.51
CA GLN A 95 -15.15 -15.11 -10.52
C GLN A 95 -16.65 -15.10 -10.82
N GLN A 96 -17.27 -16.28 -10.98
CA GLN A 96 -18.71 -16.39 -11.17
C GLN A 96 -19.47 -15.78 -10.00
N THR A 97 -19.12 -16.16 -8.76
CA THR A 97 -19.77 -15.63 -7.53
C THR A 97 -19.60 -14.13 -7.40
N PHE A 98 -18.41 -13.62 -7.72
CA PHE A 98 -18.14 -12.18 -7.68
C PHE A 98 -19.07 -11.41 -8.63
N TRP A 99 -19.17 -11.85 -9.90
CA TRP A 99 -19.99 -11.17 -10.89
C TRP A 99 -21.50 -11.37 -10.67
N GLU A 100 -21.93 -12.47 -10.05
CA GLU A 100 -23.31 -12.63 -9.60
C GLU A 100 -23.65 -11.63 -8.49
N LYS A 101 -22.77 -11.45 -7.51
CA LYS A 101 -22.91 -10.45 -6.45
C LYS A 101 -22.84 -9.02 -6.99
N TYR A 102 -22.02 -8.77 -7.99
CA TYR A 102 -21.92 -7.46 -8.64
C TYR A 102 -23.25 -7.02 -9.29
N LYS A 103 -24.08 -7.97 -9.75
CA LYS A 103 -25.44 -7.66 -10.24
C LYS A 103 -26.36 -7.11 -9.15
N VAL A 104 -26.06 -7.37 -7.87
CA VAL A 104 -26.77 -6.77 -6.73
C VAL A 104 -26.24 -5.38 -6.48
N SER A 105 -24.95 -5.26 -6.23
CA SER A 105 -24.21 -3.98 -6.19
C SER A 105 -22.71 -4.24 -6.28
N PRO A 106 -21.90 -3.23 -6.74
CA PRO A 106 -20.44 -3.31 -6.67
C PRO A 106 -19.91 -3.59 -5.27
N GLU A 107 -20.50 -2.97 -4.24
CA GLU A 107 -20.12 -3.14 -2.83
C GLU A 107 -20.32 -4.59 -2.38
N THR A 108 -21.45 -5.21 -2.73
CA THR A 108 -21.73 -6.63 -2.38
C THR A 108 -20.67 -7.57 -2.97
N ALA A 109 -20.16 -7.27 -4.16
CA ALA A 109 -19.10 -8.06 -4.79
C ALA A 109 -17.74 -7.84 -4.12
N THR A 110 -17.38 -6.60 -3.83
CA THR A 110 -16.11 -6.27 -3.16
C THR A 110 -16.07 -6.77 -1.72
N ASP A 111 -17.17 -6.66 -0.96
CA ASP A 111 -17.30 -7.23 0.38
C ASP A 111 -17.05 -8.75 0.39
N TYR A 112 -17.68 -9.46 -0.55
CA TYR A 112 -17.45 -10.90 -0.70
C TYR A 112 -15.98 -11.23 -0.97
N TYR A 113 -15.37 -10.51 -1.91
CA TYR A 113 -13.99 -10.79 -2.31
C TYR A 113 -12.98 -10.36 -1.25
N TYR A 114 -13.24 -9.27 -0.53
CA TYR A 114 -12.42 -8.84 0.59
C TYR A 114 -12.49 -9.85 1.75
N LYS A 115 -13.69 -10.31 2.10
CA LYS A 115 -13.88 -11.37 3.10
C LYS A 115 -13.15 -12.66 2.68
N LEU A 116 -13.28 -13.09 1.44
CA LEU A 116 -12.58 -14.26 0.91
C LEU A 116 -11.05 -14.10 1.04
N SER A 117 -10.53 -12.93 0.71
CA SER A 117 -9.08 -12.63 0.81
C SER A 117 -8.57 -12.67 2.26
N GLN A 118 -9.42 -12.35 3.23
CA GLN A 118 -9.12 -12.46 4.66
C GLN A 118 -9.22 -13.91 5.16
N ASP A 119 -10.30 -14.59 4.83
CA ASP A 119 -10.58 -15.94 5.33
C ASP A 119 -9.67 -17.01 4.69
N SER A 120 -9.13 -16.73 3.49
CA SER A 120 -8.13 -17.57 2.84
C SER A 120 -6.70 -17.40 3.37
N ASP A 121 -6.50 -16.56 4.38
CA ASP A 121 -5.18 -16.16 4.90
C ASP A 121 -4.25 -15.50 3.84
N TYR A 122 -4.80 -15.08 2.71
CA TYR A 122 -4.06 -14.24 1.78
C TYR A 122 -3.77 -12.87 2.42
N ILE A 123 -4.76 -12.30 3.11
CA ILE A 123 -4.62 -11.18 4.04
C ILE A 123 -4.44 -11.74 5.44
N ARG A 124 -3.22 -11.75 5.93
CA ARG A 124 -2.85 -12.30 7.25
C ARG A 124 -3.21 -11.33 8.37
N ARG A 125 -4.49 -11.36 8.79
CA ARG A 125 -5.06 -10.43 9.78
C ARG A 125 -4.23 -10.33 11.06
N TYR A 126 -3.74 -11.45 11.58
CA TYR A 126 -2.93 -11.52 12.79
C TYR A 126 -1.55 -10.85 12.64
N ARG A 127 -0.96 -10.82 11.43
CA ARG A 127 0.27 -10.06 11.18
C ARG A 127 -0.03 -8.56 11.12
N ILE A 128 -1.10 -8.16 10.44
CA ILE A 128 -1.52 -6.77 10.31
C ILE A 128 -1.94 -6.19 11.66
N ALA A 129 -2.53 -6.99 12.55
CA ALA A 129 -2.89 -6.56 13.91
C ALA A 129 -1.67 -6.19 14.78
N ARG A 130 -0.45 -6.56 14.39
CA ARG A 130 0.79 -6.16 15.07
C ARG A 130 1.26 -4.78 14.67
N ASP A 131 0.80 -4.22 13.55
CA ASP A 131 1.14 -2.87 13.11
C ASP A 131 0.75 -1.86 14.19
N ARG A 132 1.62 -0.87 14.41
CA ARG A 132 1.32 0.27 15.28
C ARG A 132 0.68 1.36 14.43
N LYS A 133 -0.55 1.75 14.78
CA LYS A 133 -1.34 2.74 14.02
C LYS A 133 -1.87 3.81 14.96
N TRP A 134 -1.72 5.07 14.55
CA TRP A 134 -2.29 6.23 15.23
C TRP A 134 -2.53 7.36 14.23
N THR A 135 -3.16 8.42 14.67
CA THR A 135 -3.41 9.63 13.87
C THR A 135 -2.78 10.84 14.50
N VAL A 136 -2.41 11.82 13.69
CA VAL A 136 -1.86 13.10 14.14
C VAL A 136 -2.56 14.25 13.42
N ASP A 137 -3.11 15.18 14.18
CA ASP A 137 -3.72 16.38 13.63
C ASP A 137 -2.65 17.40 13.22
N THR A 138 -2.78 17.92 12.01
CA THR A 138 -1.91 18.93 11.44
C THR A 138 -2.75 20.08 10.87
N GLU A 139 -2.11 21.16 10.43
CA GLU A 139 -2.81 22.24 9.73
C GLU A 139 -3.42 21.83 8.39
N TYR A 140 -2.98 20.69 7.82
CA TYR A 140 -3.49 20.13 6.55
C TYR A 140 -4.59 19.09 6.76
N GLY A 141 -4.87 18.72 8.01
CA GLY A 141 -5.81 17.68 8.40
C GLY A 141 -5.17 16.58 9.21
N THR A 142 -5.95 15.54 9.50
CA THR A 142 -5.52 14.40 10.32
C THR A 142 -4.75 13.40 9.47
N LEU A 143 -3.44 13.25 9.70
CA LEU A 143 -2.59 12.26 9.03
C LEU A 143 -2.70 10.90 9.71
N ASP A 144 -2.66 9.84 8.90
CA ASP A 144 -2.57 8.46 9.38
C ASP A 144 -1.10 8.04 9.48
N ILE A 145 -0.69 7.46 10.61
CA ILE A 145 0.68 6.99 10.82
C ILE A 145 0.66 5.49 11.09
N THR A 146 1.47 4.73 10.38
CA THR A 146 1.61 3.29 10.56
C THR A 146 3.08 2.90 10.62
N ILE A 147 3.50 2.25 11.71
CA ILE A 147 4.74 1.45 11.72
C ILE A 147 4.37 0.07 11.25
N ASN A 148 4.85 -0.30 10.06
CA ASN A 148 4.51 -1.56 9.42
C ASN A 148 5.36 -2.70 9.99
N LEU A 149 4.71 -3.63 10.70
CA LEU A 149 5.30 -4.85 11.25
C LEU A 149 4.84 -6.10 10.50
N SER A 150 3.87 -5.97 9.60
CA SER A 150 3.27 -7.08 8.87
C SER A 150 4.13 -7.56 7.68
N LYS A 151 4.99 -6.68 7.14
CA LYS A 151 5.94 -7.04 6.11
C LYS A 151 7.14 -7.72 6.75
N PRO A 152 7.38 -9.03 6.50
CA PRO A 152 8.49 -9.73 7.10
C PRO A 152 9.81 -9.06 6.68
N GLU A 153 10.62 -8.70 7.68
CA GLU A 153 12.02 -8.35 7.43
C GLU A 153 12.72 -9.60 6.89
N LYS A 154 13.45 -9.44 5.80
CA LYS A 154 14.20 -10.57 5.23
C LYS A 154 15.30 -10.94 6.20
N ASP A 155 15.17 -12.12 6.84
CA ASP A 155 16.24 -12.74 7.62
C ASP A 155 17.50 -12.82 6.75
N PRO A 156 18.69 -12.43 7.25
CA PRO A 156 19.97 -12.58 6.54
C PRO A 156 20.21 -13.99 6.00
N LYS A 157 19.78 -15.03 6.72
CA LYS A 157 19.83 -16.42 6.27
C LYS A 157 18.89 -16.69 5.08
N ALA A 158 17.69 -16.13 5.12
CA ALA A 158 16.72 -16.21 4.01
C ALA A 158 17.22 -15.46 2.76
N ILE A 159 17.89 -14.31 2.94
CA ILE A 159 18.53 -13.57 1.84
C ILE A 159 19.67 -14.41 1.23
N ALA A 160 20.50 -15.03 2.06
CA ALA A 160 21.59 -15.89 1.59
C ALA A 160 21.09 -17.15 0.88
N ALA A 161 20.00 -17.76 1.37
CA ALA A 161 19.35 -18.91 0.74
C ALA A 161 18.70 -18.54 -0.59
N ALA A 162 17.99 -17.39 -0.66
CA ALA A 162 17.42 -16.86 -1.87
C ALA A 162 18.48 -16.53 -2.93
N GLY A 163 19.64 -16.00 -2.52
CA GLY A 163 20.77 -15.73 -3.42
C GLY A 163 21.42 -16.99 -4.01
N LYS A 164 21.22 -18.16 -3.41
CA LYS A 164 21.69 -19.46 -3.92
C LYS A 164 20.64 -20.20 -4.75
N ALA A 165 19.37 -19.77 -4.70
CA ALA A 165 18.30 -20.38 -5.47
C ALA A 165 18.44 -20.05 -6.96
N LYS A 166 18.05 -20.99 -7.85
CA LYS A 166 17.99 -20.72 -9.29
C LYS A 166 17.00 -19.58 -9.49
N SER A 167 17.44 -18.47 -10.09
CA SER A 167 16.55 -17.39 -10.50
C SER A 167 15.57 -17.91 -11.56
N SER A 168 14.29 -17.60 -11.39
CA SER A 168 13.23 -17.92 -12.35
C SER A 168 12.61 -16.62 -12.83
N SER A 169 12.33 -16.55 -14.13
CA SER A 169 11.58 -15.43 -14.71
C SER A 169 10.06 -15.63 -14.68
N TYR A 170 9.59 -16.65 -13.97
CA TYR A 170 8.16 -16.96 -13.82
C TYR A 170 7.76 -17.05 -12.35
N PRO A 171 6.76 -16.26 -11.92
CA PRO A 171 6.20 -15.08 -12.60
C PRO A 171 7.25 -13.97 -12.78
N LYS A 172 7.09 -13.08 -13.78
CA LYS A 172 8.05 -11.99 -14.03
C LYS A 172 8.12 -11.00 -12.88
N CYS A 173 7.00 -10.69 -12.24
CA CYS A 173 6.93 -9.86 -11.05
C CYS A 173 5.72 -10.24 -10.18
N GLN A 174 5.59 -9.60 -9.01
CA GLN A 174 4.52 -9.89 -8.04
C GLN A 174 3.12 -9.45 -8.50
N LEU A 175 3.00 -8.69 -9.60
CA LEU A 175 1.75 -8.21 -10.16
C LEU A 175 1.30 -8.98 -11.42
N CYS A 176 2.04 -9.98 -11.87
CA CYS A 176 1.65 -10.77 -13.03
C CYS A 176 0.48 -11.72 -12.69
N MET A 177 -0.42 -11.96 -13.66
CA MET A 177 -1.55 -12.89 -13.52
C MET A 177 -1.08 -14.30 -13.12
N GLU A 178 0.12 -14.69 -13.52
CA GLU A 178 0.75 -15.98 -13.22
C GLU A 178 1.02 -16.21 -11.72
N ASN A 179 0.83 -15.19 -10.88
CA ASN A 179 0.87 -15.37 -9.44
C ASN A 179 -0.33 -16.15 -8.89
N GLU A 180 -1.49 -16.12 -9.55
CA GLU A 180 -2.66 -16.86 -9.08
C GLU A 180 -2.37 -18.36 -8.98
N GLY A 181 -2.47 -18.92 -7.78
CA GLY A 181 -2.16 -20.33 -7.52
C GLY A 181 -0.68 -20.70 -7.56
N TYR A 182 0.24 -19.73 -7.65
CA TYR A 182 1.68 -20.00 -7.70
C TYR A 182 2.22 -20.44 -6.34
N ALA A 183 2.95 -21.57 -6.31
CA ALA A 183 3.48 -22.16 -5.07
C ALA A 183 4.52 -21.28 -4.36
N GLY A 184 5.11 -20.34 -5.06
CA GLY A 184 6.15 -19.50 -4.50
C GLY A 184 7.53 -20.16 -4.44
N ARG A 185 8.48 -19.43 -3.92
CA ARG A 185 9.86 -19.83 -3.61
C ARG A 185 10.45 -18.81 -2.64
N LEU A 186 11.61 -19.06 -2.08
CA LEU A 186 12.20 -18.19 -1.05
C LEU A 186 12.41 -16.73 -1.49
N ASP A 187 12.60 -16.48 -2.79
CA ASP A 187 12.75 -15.13 -3.38
C ASP A 187 11.47 -14.57 -4.01
N HIS A 188 10.39 -15.35 -4.04
CA HIS A 188 9.11 -14.93 -4.59
C HIS A 188 7.94 -15.48 -3.75
N PRO A 189 6.99 -14.65 -3.29
CA PRO A 189 5.96 -15.07 -2.35
C PRO A 189 5.05 -16.14 -2.94
N ALA A 190 4.62 -17.09 -2.09
CA ALA A 190 3.57 -18.04 -2.42
C ALA A 190 2.22 -17.33 -2.58
N ARG A 191 1.41 -17.83 -3.51
CA ARG A 191 0.09 -17.30 -3.87
C ARG A 191 -0.92 -18.42 -4.17
N GLU A 192 -0.74 -19.61 -3.59
CA GLU A 192 -1.64 -20.75 -3.84
C GLU A 192 -3.05 -20.46 -3.30
N ASN A 193 -3.17 -19.71 -2.22
CA ASN A 193 -4.43 -19.25 -1.62
C ASN A 193 -4.94 -17.92 -2.19
N HIS A 194 -4.27 -17.35 -3.18
CA HIS A 194 -4.66 -16.10 -3.83
C HIS A 194 -5.56 -16.36 -5.04
N ARG A 195 -6.54 -15.48 -5.24
CA ARG A 195 -7.42 -15.46 -6.42
C ARG A 195 -7.51 -14.03 -6.96
N ILE A 196 -7.55 -13.91 -8.27
CA ILE A 196 -7.60 -12.64 -8.99
C ILE A 196 -8.97 -12.50 -9.64
N ILE A 197 -9.58 -11.33 -9.56
CA ILE A 197 -10.80 -11.01 -10.30
C ILE A 197 -10.40 -10.36 -11.62
N PRO A 198 -10.64 -11.03 -12.76
CA PRO A 198 -10.45 -10.41 -14.07
C PRO A 198 -11.49 -9.30 -14.27
N ILE A 199 -11.01 -8.15 -14.69
CA ILE A 199 -11.84 -6.99 -15.08
C ILE A 199 -11.40 -6.52 -16.47
N THR A 200 -12.21 -5.68 -17.09
CA THR A 200 -11.90 -5.05 -18.38
C THR A 200 -11.72 -3.56 -18.19
N ILE A 201 -10.59 -3.02 -18.63
CA ILE A 201 -10.28 -1.59 -18.65
C ILE A 201 -9.83 -1.26 -20.07
N GLN A 202 -10.47 -0.28 -20.73
CA GLN A 202 -10.22 0.09 -22.12
C GLN A 202 -10.20 -1.11 -23.08
N ASP A 203 -11.20 -1.99 -22.93
CA ASP A 203 -11.35 -3.23 -23.73
C ASP A 203 -10.16 -4.23 -23.62
N ASN A 204 -9.28 -4.03 -22.63
CA ASN A 204 -8.16 -4.92 -22.39
C ASN A 204 -8.35 -5.69 -21.06
N PRO A 205 -7.73 -6.89 -20.95
CA PRO A 205 -7.79 -7.67 -19.71
C PRO A 205 -6.90 -7.05 -18.62
N TRP A 206 -7.49 -6.86 -17.45
CA TRP A 206 -6.82 -6.40 -16.23
C TRP A 206 -7.14 -7.33 -15.06
N GLY A 207 -6.31 -7.30 -14.05
CA GLY A 207 -6.53 -8.00 -12.77
C GLY A 207 -6.90 -7.02 -11.66
N PHE A 208 -7.85 -7.42 -10.83
CA PHE A 208 -8.19 -6.76 -9.58
C PHE A 208 -7.88 -7.71 -8.42
N GLN A 209 -7.09 -7.25 -7.44
CA GLN A 209 -6.73 -7.99 -6.24
C GLN A 209 -6.58 -7.07 -5.04
N TYR A 210 -6.74 -7.59 -3.82
CA TYR A 210 -6.36 -6.86 -2.62
C TYR A 210 -4.87 -6.96 -2.34
N SER A 211 -4.33 -5.95 -1.66
CA SER A 211 -2.98 -6.00 -1.13
C SER A 211 -2.95 -6.89 0.13
N PRO A 212 -2.00 -7.82 0.26
CA PRO A 212 -1.90 -8.64 1.46
C PRO A 212 -1.46 -7.83 2.70
N TYR A 213 -0.96 -6.61 2.51
CA TYR A 213 -0.47 -5.76 3.60
C TYR A 213 -1.54 -4.85 4.21
N VAL A 214 -2.62 -4.54 3.49
CA VAL A 214 -3.78 -3.75 3.94
C VAL A 214 -3.39 -2.53 4.77
N TYR A 215 -2.72 -1.57 4.14
CA TYR A 215 -2.34 -0.32 4.81
C TYR A 215 -3.56 0.52 5.23
N TYR A 216 -4.67 0.39 4.49
CA TYR A 216 -5.96 1.02 4.74
C TYR A 216 -7.09 0.08 4.28
N ASN A 217 -8.35 0.42 4.61
CA ASN A 217 -9.49 -0.44 4.33
C ASN A 217 -9.60 -0.79 2.85
N GLU A 218 -9.74 -2.08 2.56
CA GLU A 218 -9.89 -2.64 1.20
C GLU A 218 -8.79 -2.19 0.22
N HIS A 219 -7.55 -2.01 0.74
CA HIS A 219 -6.41 -1.66 -0.10
C HIS A 219 -6.27 -2.67 -1.25
N CYS A 220 -6.46 -2.19 -2.48
CA CYS A 220 -6.43 -3.01 -3.69
C CYS A 220 -5.36 -2.57 -4.68
N ILE A 221 -5.04 -3.49 -5.57
CA ILE A 221 -4.14 -3.28 -6.70
C ILE A 221 -4.89 -3.70 -7.98
N VAL A 222 -4.90 -2.80 -8.93
CA VAL A 222 -5.46 -3.00 -10.27
C VAL A 222 -4.31 -2.98 -11.26
N PHE A 223 -4.09 -4.07 -11.98
CA PHE A 223 -2.88 -4.24 -12.77
C PHE A 223 -3.19 -4.77 -14.18
N ASN A 224 -2.38 -4.35 -15.13
CA ASN A 224 -2.49 -4.77 -16.52
C ASN A 224 -2.28 -6.28 -16.66
N GLY A 225 -3.11 -6.96 -17.44
CA GLY A 225 -2.94 -8.39 -17.72
C GLY A 225 -1.64 -8.71 -18.49
N GLN A 226 -1.00 -7.69 -19.06
CA GLN A 226 0.30 -7.80 -19.72
C GLN A 226 1.38 -7.09 -18.88
N HIS A 227 2.56 -7.70 -18.79
CA HIS A 227 3.70 -7.11 -18.12
C HIS A 227 4.35 -6.03 -19.02
N VAL A 228 3.81 -4.83 -18.96
CA VAL A 228 4.26 -3.64 -19.70
C VAL A 228 4.58 -2.51 -18.73
N PRO A 229 5.55 -1.62 -19.03
CA PRO A 229 5.89 -0.51 -18.17
C PRO A 229 4.70 0.43 -17.94
N MET A 230 4.61 1.00 -16.75
CA MET A 230 3.65 2.05 -16.45
C MET A 230 4.05 3.36 -17.13
N LYS A 231 3.05 4.18 -17.45
CA LYS A 231 3.22 5.50 -18.01
C LYS A 231 2.08 6.40 -17.55
N ILE A 232 2.41 7.62 -17.15
CA ILE A 232 1.41 8.63 -16.86
C ILE A 232 1.13 9.43 -18.13
N ASP A 233 -0.03 9.23 -18.70
CA ASP A 233 -0.51 9.93 -19.88
C ASP A 233 -2.06 9.96 -19.86
N ARG A 234 -2.66 10.41 -20.93
CA ARG A 234 -4.13 10.40 -21.11
C ARG A 234 -4.73 9.02 -20.82
N ASN A 235 -4.10 7.96 -21.33
CA ASN A 235 -4.59 6.59 -21.13
C ASN A 235 -4.62 6.21 -19.65
N ALA A 236 -3.64 6.67 -18.85
CA ALA A 236 -3.66 6.43 -17.41
C ALA A 236 -4.90 7.06 -16.76
N PHE A 237 -5.25 8.30 -17.11
CA PHE A 237 -6.45 8.96 -16.57
C PHE A 237 -7.74 8.24 -17.01
N GLU A 238 -7.83 7.82 -18.26
CA GLU A 238 -8.96 7.05 -18.78
C GLU A 238 -9.13 5.70 -18.03
N LYS A 239 -8.03 4.99 -17.78
CA LYS A 239 -8.03 3.72 -17.02
C LYS A 239 -8.50 3.92 -15.58
N LEU A 240 -8.05 5.00 -14.90
CA LEU A 240 -8.50 5.33 -13.55
C LEU A 240 -10.02 5.47 -13.51
N PHE A 241 -10.61 6.25 -14.43
CA PHE A 241 -12.06 6.46 -14.46
C PHE A 241 -12.86 5.25 -14.94
N ASP A 242 -12.32 4.41 -15.80
CA ASP A 242 -12.98 3.15 -16.16
C ASP A 242 -13.15 2.24 -14.93
N PHE A 243 -12.14 2.16 -14.07
CA PHE A 243 -12.26 1.45 -12.79
C PHE A 243 -13.26 2.12 -11.84
N ILE A 244 -13.23 3.46 -11.71
CA ILE A 244 -14.17 4.21 -10.85
C ILE A 244 -15.62 4.03 -11.31
N LYS A 245 -15.88 3.87 -12.60
CA LYS A 245 -17.22 3.54 -13.11
C LYS A 245 -17.66 2.13 -12.70
N LEU A 246 -16.74 1.17 -12.65
CA LEU A 246 -17.02 -0.19 -12.17
C LEU A 246 -17.23 -0.22 -10.64
N PHE A 247 -16.41 0.50 -9.89
CA PHE A 247 -16.42 0.50 -8.42
C PHE A 247 -16.45 1.94 -7.87
N PRO A 248 -17.62 2.62 -7.94
CA PRO A 248 -17.73 4.04 -7.61
C PRO A 248 -17.52 4.38 -6.12
N HIS A 249 -17.54 3.38 -5.25
CA HIS A 249 -17.25 3.50 -3.81
C HIS A 249 -15.74 3.46 -3.51
N TYR A 250 -14.89 3.18 -4.50
CA TYR A 250 -13.43 3.19 -4.38
C TYR A 250 -12.83 4.49 -4.91
N PHE A 251 -11.60 4.78 -4.45
CA PHE A 251 -10.67 5.63 -5.19
C PHE A 251 -9.69 4.74 -5.95
N LEU A 252 -9.03 5.29 -6.96
CA LEU A 252 -7.92 4.68 -7.65
C LEU A 252 -6.88 5.74 -8.00
N GLY A 253 -5.61 5.45 -7.74
CA GLY A 253 -4.50 6.33 -8.06
C GLY A 253 -3.30 5.60 -8.63
N SER A 254 -2.41 6.34 -9.27
CA SER A 254 -1.15 5.84 -9.80
C SER A 254 0.04 6.43 -9.06
N ASN A 255 1.08 5.63 -8.85
CA ASN A 255 2.39 6.22 -8.59
C ASN A 255 2.85 7.04 -9.81
N ALA A 256 3.80 7.94 -9.60
CA ALA A 256 4.47 8.63 -10.69
C ALA A 256 5.34 7.64 -11.51
N ASP A 257 5.57 7.94 -12.78
CA ASP A 257 6.29 7.09 -13.73
C ASP A 257 7.79 7.38 -13.83
N LEU A 258 8.32 8.28 -13.01
CA LEU A 258 9.74 8.58 -12.93
C LEU A 258 10.39 8.02 -11.66
N PRO A 259 11.68 7.67 -11.68
CA PRO A 259 12.43 7.26 -10.49
C PRO A 259 12.37 8.31 -9.37
N ILE A 260 12.65 7.91 -8.12
CA ILE A 260 12.68 8.77 -6.92
C ILE A 260 11.27 9.17 -6.45
N VAL A 261 10.42 9.64 -7.35
CA VAL A 261 9.03 10.07 -7.06
C VAL A 261 7.98 9.01 -7.43
N GLY A 262 8.41 7.89 -8.02
CA GLY A 262 7.56 6.76 -8.40
C GLY A 262 7.52 5.65 -7.37
N GLY A 263 6.69 4.64 -7.65
CA GLY A 263 6.62 3.40 -6.88
C GLY A 263 7.75 2.42 -7.17
N SER A 264 7.73 1.27 -6.47
CA SER A 264 8.77 0.25 -6.56
C SER A 264 8.69 -0.63 -7.82
N ILE A 265 7.56 -0.68 -8.53
CA ILE A 265 7.33 -1.54 -9.71
C ILE A 265 6.91 -0.68 -10.90
N LEU A 266 7.88 -0.01 -11.52
CA LEU A 266 7.65 0.81 -12.72
C LEU A 266 7.51 -0.04 -14.00
N SER A 267 7.99 -1.29 -13.96
CA SER A 267 8.01 -2.20 -15.12
C SER A 267 6.66 -2.88 -15.42
N HIS A 268 5.67 -2.75 -14.54
CA HIS A 268 4.35 -3.33 -14.71
C HIS A 268 3.28 -2.28 -14.46
N ASP A 269 2.48 -1.97 -15.47
CA ASP A 269 1.40 -0.97 -15.40
C ASP A 269 0.34 -1.39 -14.39
N HIS A 270 0.16 -0.58 -13.34
CA HIS A 270 -0.73 -0.86 -12.24
C HIS A 270 -1.15 0.40 -11.48
N PHE A 271 -2.25 0.29 -10.78
CA PHE A 271 -2.83 1.31 -9.92
C PHE A 271 -3.09 0.76 -8.52
N GLN A 272 -3.20 1.63 -7.52
CA GLN A 272 -3.61 1.28 -6.17
C GLN A 272 -4.89 2.04 -5.81
N GLY A 273 -5.79 1.35 -5.14
CA GLY A 273 -7.08 1.89 -4.74
C GLY A 273 -7.63 1.25 -3.48
N GLY A 274 -8.89 1.52 -3.21
CA GLY A 274 -9.60 0.95 -2.07
C GLY A 274 -10.76 1.80 -1.60
N ASN A 275 -11.44 1.33 -0.56
CA ASN A 275 -12.55 2.01 0.09
C ASN A 275 -12.04 2.77 1.33
N TYR A 276 -11.36 3.89 1.09
CA TYR A 276 -10.81 4.73 2.14
C TYR A 276 -10.79 6.20 1.76
N THR A 277 -11.00 7.09 2.73
CA THR A 277 -10.97 8.53 2.52
C THR A 277 -9.80 9.15 3.26
N PHE A 278 -8.71 9.40 2.55
CA PHE A 278 -7.48 10.00 3.08
C PHE A 278 -7.64 11.48 3.44
N ALA A 279 -6.70 12.00 4.24
CA ALA A 279 -6.63 13.40 4.61
C ALA A 279 -6.61 14.32 3.39
N MET A 280 -5.81 14.01 2.37
CA MET A 280 -5.75 14.81 1.13
C MET A 280 -7.12 14.92 0.45
N ALA A 281 -7.92 13.84 0.42
CA ALA A 281 -9.25 13.88 -0.17
C ALA A 281 -10.22 14.81 0.60
N LYS A 282 -10.02 14.98 1.91
CA LYS A 282 -10.81 15.88 2.78
C LYS A 282 -10.30 17.32 2.75
N ALA A 283 -9.06 17.54 2.33
CA ALA A 283 -8.44 18.86 2.30
C ALA A 283 -9.21 19.82 1.41
N PRO A 284 -9.45 21.09 1.84
CA PRO A 284 -10.19 22.06 1.07
C PRO A 284 -9.38 22.61 -0.11
N ILE A 285 -10.08 23.07 -1.14
CA ILE A 285 -9.52 23.95 -2.15
C ILE A 285 -9.35 25.34 -1.52
N ILE A 286 -8.14 25.91 -1.56
CA ILE A 286 -7.84 27.24 -1.05
C ILE A 286 -8.05 28.31 -2.10
N GLU A 287 -7.91 27.97 -3.36
CA GLU A 287 -8.07 28.89 -4.48
C GLU A 287 -8.60 28.15 -5.70
N HIS A 288 -9.65 28.73 -6.31
CA HIS A 288 -10.20 28.25 -7.59
C HIS A 288 -9.61 29.06 -8.74
N PHE A 289 -9.38 28.38 -9.86
CA PHE A 289 -8.97 29.02 -11.10
C PHE A 289 -9.71 28.41 -12.31
N THR A 290 -9.73 29.15 -13.41
CA THR A 290 -10.38 28.70 -14.65
C THR A 290 -9.33 28.59 -15.74
N VAL A 291 -9.35 27.49 -16.48
CA VAL A 291 -8.51 27.29 -17.67
C VAL A 291 -9.36 27.53 -18.91
N LYS A 292 -8.88 28.40 -19.78
CA LYS A 292 -9.60 28.76 -21.00
C LYS A 292 -9.84 27.54 -21.90
N GLY A 293 -11.09 27.29 -22.27
CA GLY A 293 -11.53 26.16 -23.09
C GLY A 293 -11.91 24.93 -22.25
N TYR A 294 -11.87 25.02 -20.90
CA TYR A 294 -12.24 23.96 -19.96
C TYR A 294 -13.18 24.48 -18.85
N GLU A 295 -14.05 25.42 -19.19
CA GLU A 295 -14.95 26.12 -18.25
C GLU A 295 -15.95 25.17 -17.56
N ASP A 296 -16.17 23.98 -18.12
CA ASP A 296 -17.02 22.91 -17.54
C ASP A 296 -16.36 22.12 -16.41
N VAL A 297 -15.09 22.39 -16.12
CA VAL A 297 -14.32 21.75 -15.05
C VAL A 297 -13.99 22.75 -13.95
N THR A 298 -14.41 22.47 -12.74
CA THR A 298 -13.92 23.19 -11.56
C THR A 298 -12.49 22.78 -11.27
N ALA A 299 -11.56 23.73 -11.26
CA ALA A 299 -10.17 23.51 -10.92
C ALA A 299 -9.75 24.35 -9.72
N GLY A 300 -8.85 23.85 -8.88
CA GLY A 300 -8.34 24.62 -7.75
C GLY A 300 -7.12 24.00 -7.09
N ILE A 301 -6.40 24.85 -6.36
CA ILE A 301 -5.24 24.48 -5.54
C ILE A 301 -5.75 23.95 -4.20
N VAL A 302 -5.28 22.78 -3.78
CA VAL A 302 -5.67 22.13 -2.52
C VAL A 302 -4.76 22.59 -1.39
N LYS A 303 -5.30 22.83 -0.19
CA LYS A 303 -4.53 23.03 1.03
C LYS A 303 -3.88 21.71 1.45
N TRP A 304 -2.71 21.44 0.92
CA TRP A 304 -1.98 20.20 1.15
C TRP A 304 -0.46 20.45 1.12
N PRO A 305 0.37 19.72 1.88
CA PRO A 305 1.82 19.96 1.90
C PRO A 305 2.50 19.66 0.57
N LEU A 306 1.93 18.76 -0.26
CA LEU A 306 2.34 18.60 -1.64
C LEU A 306 1.50 19.50 -2.56
N SER A 307 2.03 19.81 -3.75
CA SER A 307 1.40 20.68 -4.73
C SER A 307 0.30 19.95 -5.50
N VAL A 308 -0.95 20.13 -5.12
CA VAL A 308 -2.11 19.40 -5.67
C VAL A 308 -3.06 20.33 -6.38
N ILE A 309 -3.38 20.00 -7.64
CA ILE A 309 -4.51 20.58 -8.38
C ILE A 309 -5.67 19.59 -8.33
N ARG A 310 -6.81 20.02 -7.83
CA ARG A 310 -8.06 19.24 -7.83
C ARG A 310 -8.96 19.69 -8.96
N LEU A 311 -9.40 18.70 -9.76
CA LEU A 311 -10.34 18.87 -10.85
C LEU A 311 -11.65 18.17 -10.50
N GLN A 312 -12.80 18.82 -10.77
CA GLN A 312 -14.13 18.29 -10.53
C GLN A 312 -15.05 18.55 -11.70
N SER A 313 -15.81 17.54 -12.15
CA SER A 313 -16.86 17.66 -13.17
C SER A 313 -17.88 16.54 -13.03
N LYS A 314 -19.08 16.74 -13.58
CA LYS A 314 -20.08 15.68 -13.72
C LYS A 314 -19.70 14.67 -14.81
N GLU A 315 -18.89 15.10 -15.76
CA GLU A 315 -18.48 14.30 -16.91
C GLU A 315 -16.98 13.98 -16.85
N VAL A 316 -16.64 12.75 -17.16
CA VAL A 316 -15.25 12.26 -17.10
C VAL A 316 -14.39 12.86 -18.23
N LYS A 317 -14.96 13.00 -19.43
CA LYS A 317 -14.18 13.45 -20.59
C LYS A 317 -13.55 14.84 -20.42
N PRO A 318 -14.29 15.89 -19.98
CA PRO A 318 -13.68 17.22 -19.74
C PRO A 318 -12.57 17.16 -18.66
N LEU A 319 -12.74 16.33 -17.62
CA LEU A 319 -11.70 16.13 -16.60
C LEU A 319 -10.41 15.59 -17.22
N ILE A 320 -10.51 14.57 -18.06
CA ILE A 320 -9.36 13.95 -18.72
C ILE A 320 -8.71 14.93 -19.69
N ASP A 321 -9.51 15.68 -20.47
CA ASP A 321 -9.00 16.65 -21.43
C ASP A 321 -8.18 17.74 -20.71
N LEU A 322 -8.66 18.27 -19.59
CA LEU A 322 -7.92 19.25 -18.79
C LEU A 322 -6.71 18.63 -18.07
N ALA A 323 -6.84 17.40 -17.53
CA ALA A 323 -5.74 16.72 -16.88
C ALA A 323 -4.57 16.43 -17.84
N GLU A 324 -4.87 16.06 -19.08
CA GLU A 324 -3.86 15.88 -20.13
C GLU A 324 -3.18 17.22 -20.48
N HIS A 325 -3.95 18.30 -20.59
CA HIS A 325 -3.40 19.64 -20.82
C HIS A 325 -2.45 20.06 -19.69
N ILE A 326 -2.86 19.89 -18.43
CA ILE A 326 -2.02 20.19 -17.25
C ILE A 326 -0.76 19.33 -17.25
N LEU A 327 -0.87 18.02 -17.49
CA LEU A 327 0.27 17.12 -17.55
C LEU A 327 1.28 17.51 -18.62
N ASN A 328 0.82 17.82 -19.84
CA ASN A 328 1.69 18.19 -20.95
C ASN A 328 2.36 19.54 -20.71
N THR A 329 1.65 20.52 -20.14
CA THR A 329 2.21 21.80 -19.73
C THR A 329 3.25 21.59 -18.63
N TRP A 330 2.94 20.80 -17.59
CA TRP A 330 3.85 20.51 -16.49
C TRP A 330 5.15 19.84 -16.96
N ARG A 331 5.06 18.86 -17.85
CA ARG A 331 6.22 18.14 -18.37
C ARG A 331 7.27 19.02 -19.06
N SER A 332 6.84 20.13 -19.63
CA SER A 332 7.73 21.09 -20.30
C SER A 332 7.99 22.36 -19.49
N TYR A 333 7.42 22.45 -18.28
CA TYR A 333 7.51 23.67 -17.47
C TYR A 333 8.81 23.76 -16.70
N THR A 334 9.49 24.89 -16.88
CA THR A 334 10.68 25.29 -16.11
C THR A 334 10.41 26.62 -15.42
N ASP A 335 10.73 26.71 -14.15
CA ASP A 335 10.70 27.92 -13.32
C ASP A 335 11.96 27.94 -12.44
N GLU A 336 13.01 28.62 -12.94
CA GLU A 336 14.31 28.67 -12.28
C GLU A 336 14.22 29.32 -10.89
N ASP A 337 13.34 30.30 -10.70
CA ASP A 337 13.14 30.98 -9.41
C ASP A 337 12.56 30.05 -8.33
N ALA A 338 11.82 29.01 -8.76
CA ALA A 338 11.29 27.96 -7.90
C ALA A 338 12.13 26.66 -7.91
N PHE A 339 13.28 26.67 -8.57
CA PHE A 339 14.17 25.52 -8.79
C PHE A 339 13.48 24.35 -9.51
N ILE A 340 12.49 24.63 -10.36
CA ILE A 340 11.80 23.62 -11.16
C ILE A 340 12.40 23.61 -12.56
N PHE A 341 12.94 22.45 -12.93
CA PHE A 341 13.50 22.20 -14.26
C PHE A 341 12.75 21.03 -14.90
N ALA A 342 12.26 21.24 -16.11
CA ALA A 342 11.55 20.20 -16.88
C ALA A 342 12.48 19.03 -17.20
N GLU A 343 13.75 19.34 -17.52
CA GLU A 343 14.78 18.37 -17.84
C GLU A 343 16.18 18.90 -17.52
N THR A 344 17.14 18.00 -17.36
CA THR A 344 18.57 18.29 -17.28
C THR A 344 19.31 17.31 -18.18
N ASP A 345 20.08 17.80 -19.13
CA ASP A 345 20.82 17.00 -20.11
C ASP A 345 19.95 15.96 -20.83
N GLY A 346 18.70 16.31 -21.16
CA GLY A 346 17.71 15.44 -21.80
C GLY A 346 17.03 14.42 -20.87
N THR A 347 17.30 14.48 -19.57
CA THR A 347 16.64 13.63 -18.56
C THR A 347 15.42 14.36 -18.01
N PRO A 348 14.19 13.86 -18.20
CA PRO A 348 12.98 14.52 -17.72
C PRO A 348 12.83 14.42 -16.20
N HIS A 349 12.27 15.47 -15.59
CA HIS A 349 12.06 15.57 -14.14
C HIS A 349 10.60 15.70 -13.73
N ASN A 350 9.77 16.32 -14.56
CA ASN A 350 8.38 16.61 -14.22
C ASN A 350 7.45 15.44 -14.54
N THR A 351 6.62 15.07 -13.58
CA THR A 351 5.56 14.08 -13.72
C THR A 351 4.41 14.36 -12.73
N ILE A 352 3.37 13.52 -12.72
CA ILE A 352 2.21 13.68 -11.85
C ILE A 352 1.90 12.35 -11.17
N THR A 353 1.43 12.43 -9.91
CA THR A 353 0.76 11.34 -9.18
C THR A 353 -0.75 11.63 -9.23
N PRO A 354 -1.54 10.95 -10.10
CA PRO A 354 -2.98 11.19 -10.25
C PRO A 354 -3.79 10.30 -9.32
N ILE A 355 -4.88 10.84 -8.72
CA ILE A 355 -5.82 10.11 -7.87
C ILE A 355 -7.25 10.45 -8.28
N ALA A 356 -8.00 9.45 -8.74
CA ALA A 356 -9.39 9.58 -9.16
C ALA A 356 -10.35 9.01 -8.13
N ARG A 357 -11.53 9.62 -8.00
CA ARG A 357 -12.64 9.12 -7.18
C ARG A 357 -13.97 9.71 -7.62
N LYS A 358 -15.04 9.16 -7.09
CA LYS A 358 -16.37 9.76 -7.19
C LYS A 358 -16.73 10.41 -5.85
N ARG A 359 -17.28 11.62 -5.89
CA ARG A 359 -17.76 12.37 -4.73
C ARG A 359 -19.20 12.85 -5.00
N GLY A 360 -20.18 12.12 -4.49
CA GLY A 360 -21.58 12.35 -4.85
C GLY A 360 -21.78 12.20 -6.36
N ASP A 361 -22.30 13.25 -7.02
CA ASP A 361 -22.54 13.25 -8.47
C ASP A 361 -21.32 13.68 -9.29
N LEU A 362 -20.23 14.10 -8.63
CA LEU A 362 -19.03 14.58 -9.32
C LEU A 362 -17.97 13.47 -9.40
N TYR A 363 -17.30 13.44 -10.54
CA TYR A 363 -15.98 12.82 -10.65
C TYR A 363 -14.93 13.83 -10.20
N GLU A 364 -13.92 13.34 -9.50
CA GLU A 364 -12.84 14.16 -8.95
C GLU A 364 -11.51 13.52 -9.31
N LEU A 365 -10.56 14.36 -9.75
CA LEU A 365 -9.19 13.95 -10.05
C LEU A 365 -8.22 14.92 -9.37
N ASP A 366 -7.42 14.39 -8.44
CA ASP A 366 -6.31 15.13 -7.86
C ASP A 366 -5.05 14.85 -8.67
N LEU A 367 -4.37 15.91 -9.09
CA LEU A 367 -3.10 15.88 -9.81
C LEU A 367 -2.01 16.42 -8.88
N THR A 368 -1.23 15.53 -8.26
CA THR A 368 -0.09 15.94 -7.45
C THR A 368 1.12 16.12 -8.35
N LEU A 369 1.62 17.35 -8.44
CA LEU A 369 2.80 17.69 -9.24
C LEU A 369 4.05 17.12 -8.58
N ARG A 370 4.91 16.46 -9.37
CA ARG A 370 6.13 15.81 -8.89
C ARG A 370 7.32 16.23 -9.76
N ASN A 371 8.49 16.28 -9.14
CA ASN A 371 9.76 16.52 -9.83
C ASN A 371 10.86 15.70 -9.14
N ASN A 372 11.73 15.02 -9.92
CA ASN A 372 12.74 14.11 -9.39
C ASN A 372 14.19 14.63 -9.54
N ILE A 373 14.36 15.93 -9.74
CA ILE A 373 15.71 16.52 -9.86
C ILE A 373 16.55 16.25 -8.62
N THR A 374 17.82 15.97 -8.83
CA THR A 374 18.82 15.78 -7.76
C THR A 374 19.90 16.85 -7.83
N THR A 375 20.56 17.11 -6.70
CA THR A 375 21.75 17.95 -6.60
C THR A 375 22.80 17.25 -5.75
N GLU A 376 24.03 17.79 -5.68
CA GLU A 376 25.05 17.29 -4.75
C GLU A 376 24.58 17.36 -3.28
N GLU A 377 23.84 18.39 -2.92
CA GLU A 377 23.26 18.54 -1.58
C GLU A 377 22.10 17.58 -1.33
N HIS A 378 21.28 17.32 -2.35
CA HIS A 378 20.11 16.44 -2.29
C HIS A 378 20.23 15.28 -3.28
N PRO A 379 21.11 14.29 -3.02
CA PRO A 379 21.38 13.20 -3.97
C PRO A 379 20.22 12.21 -4.08
N LEU A 380 19.27 12.20 -3.13
CA LEU A 380 18.05 11.40 -3.17
C LEU A 380 16.85 12.14 -3.79
N GLY A 381 17.02 13.43 -4.11
CA GLY A 381 16.00 14.30 -4.69
C GLY A 381 15.85 15.61 -3.92
N VAL A 382 15.68 16.71 -4.65
CA VAL A 382 15.38 18.02 -4.05
C VAL A 382 13.98 18.03 -3.44
N TYR A 383 13.03 17.37 -4.12
CA TYR A 383 11.62 17.19 -3.68
C TYR A 383 11.42 15.78 -3.10
N HIS A 384 12.20 15.49 -2.06
CA HIS A 384 12.28 14.22 -1.36
C HIS A 384 12.60 14.52 0.11
N PRO A 385 12.26 13.64 1.08
CA PRO A 385 12.63 13.85 2.47
C PRO A 385 14.11 14.18 2.63
N HIS A 386 14.41 15.30 3.26
CA HIS A 386 15.79 15.77 3.46
C HIS A 386 16.48 15.00 4.59
N ALA A 387 17.81 15.07 4.62
CA ALA A 387 18.66 14.26 5.50
C ALA A 387 18.29 14.34 6.99
N LYS A 388 17.83 15.51 7.47
CA LYS A 388 17.40 15.71 8.87
C LYS A 388 16.23 14.81 9.26
N LEU A 389 15.38 14.40 8.29
CA LEU A 389 14.17 13.61 8.53
C LEU A 389 14.41 12.10 8.34
N HIS A 390 15.60 11.70 7.86
CA HIS A 390 15.89 10.29 7.53
C HIS A 390 15.92 9.36 8.74
N HIS A 391 16.03 9.89 9.94
CA HIS A 391 15.91 9.10 11.16
C HIS A 391 14.50 8.50 11.31
N ILE A 392 13.46 9.11 10.75
CA ILE A 392 12.08 8.63 10.72
C ILE A 392 11.74 8.05 9.33
N LYS A 393 11.88 8.85 8.25
CA LYS A 393 11.49 8.45 6.89
C LYS A 393 12.56 8.86 5.88
N LYS A 394 13.16 7.87 5.22
CA LYS A 394 14.19 8.06 4.20
C LYS A 394 13.72 7.63 2.80
N GLU A 395 12.73 6.74 2.75
CA GLU A 395 12.26 6.12 1.52
C GLU A 395 11.48 7.12 0.66
N ASN A 396 11.37 6.83 -0.63
CA ASN A 396 10.60 7.62 -1.58
C ASN A 396 9.15 7.79 -1.13
N ILE A 397 8.56 8.95 -1.43
CA ILE A 397 7.16 9.27 -1.13
C ILE A 397 6.31 8.81 -2.32
N GLY A 398 5.65 7.69 -2.13
CA GLY A 398 4.74 7.09 -3.10
C GLY A 398 3.29 7.54 -2.92
N LEU A 399 2.38 6.93 -3.70
CA LEU A 399 0.95 7.29 -3.74
C LEU A 399 0.30 7.35 -2.35
N ILE A 400 0.58 6.38 -1.50
CA ILE A 400 -0.07 6.24 -0.18
C ILE A 400 0.35 7.40 0.74
N GLU A 401 1.65 7.69 0.79
CA GLU A 401 2.19 8.79 1.56
C GLU A 401 1.71 10.14 1.02
N VAL A 402 1.66 10.31 -0.31
CA VAL A 402 1.10 11.53 -0.96
C VAL A 402 -0.30 11.83 -0.45
N MET A 403 -1.12 10.82 -0.20
CA MET A 403 -2.50 10.99 0.27
C MET A 403 -2.61 11.23 1.79
N GLY A 404 -1.51 11.11 2.55
CA GLY A 404 -1.46 11.42 3.98
C GLY A 404 -1.41 10.22 4.92
N LEU A 405 -0.98 9.04 4.45
CA LEU A 405 -0.73 7.88 5.30
C LEU A 405 0.76 7.55 5.28
N ALA A 406 1.42 7.72 6.42
CA ALA A 406 2.81 7.31 6.61
C ALA A 406 2.92 5.79 6.72
N VAL A 407 3.74 5.18 5.86
CA VAL A 407 4.20 3.79 6.02
C VAL A 407 5.63 3.83 6.50
N LEU A 408 5.82 3.63 7.81
CA LEU A 408 7.11 3.77 8.49
C LEU A 408 7.78 2.40 8.70
N PRO A 409 9.13 2.33 8.72
CA PRO A 409 9.85 1.08 8.86
C PRO A 409 9.70 0.44 10.25
N ALA A 410 9.73 -0.91 10.29
CA ALA A 410 9.54 -1.70 11.51
C ALA A 410 10.53 -1.38 12.63
N ARG A 411 11.77 -0.97 12.29
CA ARG A 411 12.80 -0.58 13.28
C ARG A 411 12.31 0.47 14.26
N LEU A 412 11.44 1.39 13.82
CA LEU A 412 10.94 2.49 14.67
C LEU A 412 10.18 2.00 15.90
N LYS A 413 9.58 0.81 15.88
CA LYS A 413 8.94 0.27 17.08
C LYS A 413 9.93 0.15 18.24
N GLY A 414 11.04 -0.57 18.04
CA GLY A 414 12.06 -0.74 19.08
C GLY A 414 12.80 0.56 19.40
N GLU A 415 13.06 1.39 18.37
CA GLU A 415 13.70 2.70 18.56
C GLU A 415 12.85 3.65 19.45
N MET A 416 11.53 3.69 19.25
CA MET A 416 10.63 4.51 20.08
C MET A 416 10.51 3.97 21.52
N GLU A 417 10.50 2.64 21.69
CA GLU A 417 10.51 2.03 23.02
C GLU A 417 11.82 2.39 23.81
N LEU A 418 12.97 2.37 23.12
CA LEU A 418 14.24 2.80 23.71
C LEU A 418 14.27 4.31 24.01
N LEU A 419 13.78 5.15 23.09
CA LEU A 419 13.70 6.59 23.32
C LEU A 419 12.84 6.93 24.54
N LYS A 420 11.69 6.25 24.68
CA LYS A 420 10.84 6.39 25.87
C LYS A 420 11.62 6.14 27.15
N ASP A 421 12.37 5.03 27.25
CA ASP A 421 13.18 4.71 28.43
C ASP A 421 14.26 5.78 28.70
N TYR A 422 14.97 6.19 27.64
CA TYR A 422 16.06 7.17 27.78
C TYR A 422 15.56 8.56 28.18
N ILE A 423 14.45 9.01 27.63
CA ILE A 423 13.83 10.31 28.00
C ILE A 423 13.37 10.28 29.46
N LEU A 424 12.66 9.23 29.88
CA LEU A 424 12.15 9.10 31.25
C LEU A 424 13.25 8.98 32.30
N THR A 425 14.36 8.34 31.95
CA THR A 425 15.48 8.11 32.89
C THR A 425 16.61 9.16 32.79
N GLY A 426 16.49 10.10 31.84
CA GLY A 426 17.49 11.16 31.63
C GLY A 426 18.84 10.63 31.12
N LYS A 427 18.86 9.47 30.44
CA LYS A 427 20.03 8.90 29.81
C LYS A 427 20.41 9.67 28.54
N ASP A 428 21.72 9.73 28.26
CA ASP A 428 22.21 10.34 27.01
C ASP A 428 21.86 9.47 25.79
N ILE A 429 20.96 9.96 24.95
CA ILE A 429 20.48 9.29 23.73
C ILE A 429 21.64 9.02 22.76
N ARG A 430 22.63 9.93 22.69
CA ARG A 430 23.80 9.79 21.81
C ARG A 430 24.70 8.63 22.21
N SER A 431 24.60 8.15 23.44
CA SER A 431 25.38 7.01 23.94
C SER A 431 24.92 5.65 23.39
N ASN A 432 23.73 5.58 22.76
CA ASN A 432 23.16 4.35 22.22
C ASN A 432 23.10 4.40 20.71
N GLU A 433 23.89 3.57 19.99
CA GLU A 433 24.02 3.57 18.53
C GLU A 433 22.68 3.37 17.80
N GLN A 434 21.71 2.66 18.38
CA GLN A 434 20.42 2.39 17.74
C GLN A 434 19.55 3.66 17.65
N ILE A 435 19.66 4.55 18.64
CA ILE A 435 18.79 5.74 18.76
C ILE A 435 19.56 7.07 18.68
N ALA A 436 20.90 7.06 18.64
CA ALA A 436 21.71 8.27 18.54
C ALA A 436 21.30 9.21 17.40
N LYS A 437 20.82 8.65 16.28
CA LYS A 437 20.31 9.40 15.13
C LYS A 437 19.05 10.25 15.42
N HIS A 438 18.36 10.00 16.52
CA HIS A 438 17.18 10.73 16.96
C HIS A 438 17.50 11.83 17.96
N ALA A 439 18.76 11.93 18.43
CA ALA A 439 19.12 12.79 19.55
C ALA A 439 18.85 14.27 19.27
N ASP A 440 19.23 14.77 18.10
CA ASP A 440 19.05 16.19 17.74
C ASP A 440 17.55 16.53 17.67
N TRP A 441 16.74 15.66 17.07
CA TRP A 441 15.29 15.80 17.03
C TRP A 441 14.65 15.81 18.44
N VAL A 442 15.12 14.92 19.34
CA VAL A 442 14.63 14.89 20.72
C VAL A 442 15.02 16.17 21.46
N ASP A 443 16.24 16.66 21.29
CA ASP A 443 16.69 17.92 21.88
C ASP A 443 15.87 19.14 21.40
N GLU A 444 15.38 19.10 20.14
CA GLU A 444 14.54 20.17 19.56
C GLU A 444 13.13 20.20 20.18
N PHE A 445 12.50 19.03 20.37
CA PHE A 445 11.11 19.02 20.84
C PHE A 445 10.94 18.98 22.36
N LEU A 446 11.87 18.37 23.11
CA LEU A 446 11.76 18.23 24.56
C LEU A 446 11.44 19.55 25.31
N PRO A 447 12.06 20.70 24.97
CA PRO A 447 11.77 21.96 25.63
C PRO A 447 10.32 22.46 25.47
N ASN A 448 9.59 21.94 24.49
CA ASN A 448 8.20 22.35 24.23
C ASN A 448 7.20 21.72 25.22
N TYR A 449 7.64 20.72 25.99
CA TYR A 449 6.80 20.01 26.96
C TYR A 449 7.20 20.34 28.40
N SER A 450 6.26 20.86 29.16
CA SER A 450 6.50 21.27 30.56
C SER A 450 6.72 20.08 31.51
N SER A 451 6.22 18.91 31.18
CA SER A 451 6.37 17.68 31.95
C SER A 451 6.23 16.47 31.05
N ILE A 452 7.19 15.55 31.11
CA ILE A 452 7.15 14.25 30.42
C ILE A 452 7.17 13.17 31.49
N THR A 453 6.16 12.29 31.43
CA THR A 453 5.91 11.22 32.40
C THR A 453 5.70 9.91 31.68
N GLU A 454 5.67 8.81 32.41
CA GLU A 454 5.36 7.50 31.86
C GLU A 454 3.99 7.44 31.15
N ASP A 455 3.04 8.25 31.65
CA ASP A 455 1.66 8.27 31.13
C ASP A 455 1.52 9.02 29.79
N ASN A 456 2.41 10.00 29.47
CA ASN A 456 2.26 10.84 28.27
C ASN A 456 3.40 10.75 27.26
N VAL A 457 4.52 10.13 27.59
CA VAL A 457 5.70 10.08 26.71
C VAL A 457 5.43 9.37 25.40
N GLU A 458 4.60 8.33 25.39
CA GLU A 458 4.24 7.61 24.16
C GLU A 458 3.41 8.48 23.23
N GLU A 459 2.42 9.18 23.75
CA GLU A 459 1.60 10.13 22.97
C GLU A 459 2.46 11.28 22.42
N ILE A 460 3.38 11.82 23.23
CA ILE A 460 4.32 12.85 22.78
C ILE A 460 5.17 12.35 21.61
N LEU A 461 5.78 11.18 21.73
CA LEU A 461 6.59 10.60 20.65
C LEU A 461 5.75 10.35 19.38
N GLN A 462 4.52 9.88 19.52
CA GLN A 462 3.60 9.69 18.41
C GLN A 462 3.28 11.02 17.71
N GLN A 463 2.98 12.06 18.46
CA GLN A 463 2.73 13.41 17.93
C GLN A 463 3.95 13.97 17.20
N GLU A 464 5.14 13.84 17.80
CA GLU A 464 6.37 14.34 17.20
C GLU A 464 6.78 13.57 15.93
N VAL A 465 6.58 12.23 15.89
CA VAL A 465 6.75 11.43 14.66
C VAL A 465 5.80 11.92 13.56
N GLY A 466 4.56 12.24 13.91
CA GLY A 466 3.58 12.77 12.95
C GLY A 466 3.97 14.14 12.39
N LYS A 467 4.55 15.01 13.21
CA LYS A 467 5.09 16.31 12.76
C LYS A 467 6.27 16.12 11.78
N VAL A 468 7.18 15.19 12.09
CA VAL A 468 8.26 14.83 11.16
C VAL A 468 7.70 14.33 9.84
N PHE A 469 6.63 13.52 9.85
CA PHE A 469 6.01 13.08 8.61
C PHE A 469 5.33 14.21 7.83
N CYS A 470 4.77 15.20 8.53
CA CYS A 470 4.27 16.42 7.90
C CYS A 470 5.39 17.16 7.15
N GLU A 471 6.55 17.37 7.78
CA GLU A 471 7.74 17.96 7.15
C GLU A 471 8.25 17.12 5.97
N VAL A 472 8.17 15.78 6.07
CA VAL A 472 8.49 14.86 4.96
C VAL A 472 7.62 15.14 3.72
N LEU A 473 6.32 15.40 3.92
CA LEU A 473 5.42 15.75 2.83
C LEU A 473 5.70 17.16 2.27
N GLU A 474 6.05 18.12 3.14
CA GLU A 474 6.44 19.47 2.74
C GLU A 474 7.74 19.47 1.93
N ASP A 475 8.73 18.66 2.33
CA ASP A 475 9.96 18.49 1.55
C ASP A 475 9.66 17.91 0.15
N ALA A 476 8.70 16.99 0.06
CA ALA A 476 8.30 16.36 -1.21
C ALA A 476 7.43 17.28 -2.11
N GLY A 477 6.90 18.36 -1.59
CA GLY A 477 6.12 19.36 -2.35
C GLY A 477 7.01 20.20 -3.27
N VAL A 478 6.64 20.36 -4.55
CA VAL A 478 7.40 21.17 -5.52
C VAL A 478 7.20 22.67 -5.25
N TYR A 479 6.00 23.10 -4.92
CA TYR A 479 5.70 24.44 -4.43
C TYR A 479 5.53 24.37 -2.93
N LYS A 480 6.35 25.15 -2.17
CA LYS A 480 6.28 25.15 -0.72
C LYS A 480 5.02 25.86 -0.23
N CYS A 481 4.57 25.52 0.98
CA CYS A 481 3.36 26.09 1.57
C CYS A 481 3.60 27.45 2.23
N ASP A 482 4.39 28.31 1.57
CA ASP A 482 4.67 29.68 1.94
C ASP A 482 4.24 30.64 0.83
N GLU A 483 4.36 31.95 1.07
CA GLU A 483 3.96 33.00 0.12
C GLU A 483 4.70 32.84 -1.23
N LYS A 484 6.02 32.56 -1.19
CA LYS A 484 6.83 32.39 -2.41
C LYS A 484 6.46 31.14 -3.18
N GLY A 485 6.19 30.04 -2.49
CA GLY A 485 5.75 28.81 -3.12
C GLY A 485 4.37 28.96 -3.76
N LEU A 486 3.46 29.67 -3.12
CA LEU A 486 2.14 29.97 -3.68
C LEU A 486 2.25 30.90 -4.91
N GLU A 487 3.10 31.94 -4.87
CA GLU A 487 3.38 32.79 -6.04
C GLU A 487 3.97 31.99 -7.22
N ALA A 488 4.85 31.04 -6.94
CA ALA A 488 5.39 30.14 -7.97
C ALA A 488 4.30 29.20 -8.53
N PHE A 489 3.42 28.70 -7.69
CA PHE A 489 2.28 27.89 -8.12
C PHE A 489 1.32 28.70 -9.02
N HIS A 490 1.08 29.97 -8.68
CA HIS A 490 0.30 30.88 -9.53
C HIS A 490 0.95 31.12 -10.90
N ARG A 491 2.28 31.22 -10.98
CA ARG A 491 2.97 31.32 -12.28
C ARG A 491 2.73 30.10 -13.15
N PHE A 492 2.74 28.89 -12.56
CA PHE A 492 2.40 27.67 -13.30
C PHE A 492 0.92 27.66 -13.74
N VAL A 493 0.01 27.93 -12.82
CA VAL A 493 -1.44 28.01 -13.15
C VAL A 493 -1.72 29.06 -14.22
N GLY A 494 -0.98 30.16 -14.20
CA GLY A 494 -1.14 31.26 -15.17
C GLY A 494 -0.73 30.94 -16.61
N VAL A 495 -0.05 29.79 -16.83
CA VAL A 495 0.33 29.32 -18.18
C VAL A 495 -0.56 28.19 -18.69
N LEU A 496 -1.52 27.72 -17.90
CA LEU A 496 -2.53 26.74 -18.31
C LEU A 496 -3.60 27.41 -19.16
#